data_46d22808102d3332520be802fa2576ae
#
_entry.id   46d22808102d3332520be802fa2576ae
#
_cell.length_a   1.000
_cell.length_b   1.000
_cell.length_c   1.000
_cell.angle_alpha   90.00
_cell.angle_beta   90.00
_cell.angle_gamma   90.00
#
_symmetry.space_group_name_H-M   'P 1'
#
loop_
_entity.id
_entity.type
_entity.pdbx_description
1 polymer ?
#
loop_
_entity_poly.entity_id
_entity_poly.type
_entity_poly.pdbx_seq_one_letter_code
_entity_poly.pdbx_strand_id
1 'polypeptide(L)'
;MRRIAIVLLLSVGIAAQAGEWRRFRGDNGAGVADDGSLPAEIGPYNNVHWKTTIPTGKSSPVVTKDRIYLTGHENGRLLTLALDRKTGKVMWTREAPGHRGEKRHQLNDPAAPSPVSDGTNVYVFFAGYGLVSYDAQGKERWKVPLGPFTNFHGMGASPVLAEGKVFMICDQDQNAFLLAVEKDTGKTVWKVERPEMVHSFSTPIIYKPAKGNSEIIIPGSYQMTSYDILTGALLWRVRGLTYQVKSGPVVANDRLYFNGWAPGGEPSERIELPGFEEMIAKHDKDGDKKLSNDEVPKNWLPGNWDMQDLDKDGLFNGKDWQYYSLRRTSSNAAIAVKLGGRGDITDTHVIWKYDKSLPDVPGILLYRDVLYLVRNGGIVQTLDPATGKLLKQGRLPHALDEYYASPVAGDGKVYMISRNGSVSVLKAGAEWTIAAQGELGEEVFATPAIADGHIWVRTATSLYDFAAM
;
A
#
# COMPACT_ATOMS: atom_id res chain seq x y z
N MET A 1 18.24 -36.99 42.97
CA MET A 1 18.83 -36.30 41.80
C MET A 1 17.71 -36.03 40.78
N ARG A 2 17.19 -34.80 40.75
CA ARG A 2 16.16 -34.38 39.78
C ARG A 2 16.87 -33.84 38.54
N ARG A 3 16.65 -34.48 37.39
CA ARG A 3 17.15 -34.00 36.09
C ARG A 3 16.21 -32.90 35.61
N ILE A 4 16.72 -31.67 35.51
CA ILE A 4 16.04 -30.56 34.88
C ILE A 4 16.29 -30.70 33.36
N ALA A 5 15.23 -30.97 32.62
CA ALA A 5 15.26 -30.90 31.14
C ALA A 5 15.09 -29.45 30.71
N ILE A 6 16.16 -28.87 30.18
CA ILE A 6 16.10 -27.57 29.54
C ILE A 6 15.53 -27.79 28.12
N VAL A 7 14.29 -27.38 27.91
CA VAL A 7 13.67 -27.29 26.56
C VAL A 7 14.16 -26.00 25.92
N LEU A 8 15.14 -26.11 25.01
CA LEU A 8 15.47 -25.01 24.11
C LEU A 8 14.31 -24.83 23.11
N LEU A 9 13.52 -23.79 23.30
CA LEU A 9 12.62 -23.27 22.28
C LEU A 9 13.46 -22.60 21.19
N LEU A 10 13.73 -23.33 20.11
CA LEU A 10 14.22 -22.75 18.86
C LEU A 10 13.08 -21.92 18.24
N SER A 11 13.10 -20.62 18.48
CA SER A 11 12.35 -19.68 17.68
C SER A 11 12.98 -19.65 16.28
N VAL A 12 12.36 -20.33 15.32
CA VAL A 12 12.69 -20.14 13.89
C VAL A 12 12.15 -18.76 13.52
N GLY A 13 12.93 -17.73 13.85
CA GLY A 13 12.78 -16.42 13.23
C GLY A 13 13.04 -16.62 11.73
N ILE A 14 12.10 -16.20 10.88
CA ILE A 14 12.39 -16.01 9.46
C ILE A 14 13.45 -14.92 9.45
N ALA A 15 14.71 -15.28 9.19
CA ALA A 15 15.73 -14.31 8.93
C ALA A 15 15.24 -13.48 7.72
N ALA A 16 14.94 -12.21 7.94
CA ALA A 16 14.89 -11.23 6.87
C ALA A 16 16.17 -11.49 6.05
N GLN A 17 16.02 -11.64 4.73
CA GLN A 17 17.18 -11.93 3.90
C GLN A 17 17.97 -10.63 3.82
N ALA A 18 18.96 -10.48 4.72
CA ALA A 18 19.80 -9.30 4.82
C ALA A 18 20.30 -8.92 3.42
N GLY A 19 20.27 -7.63 3.11
CA GLY A 19 20.76 -7.12 1.84
C GLY A 19 19.77 -7.11 0.69
N GLU A 20 18.45 -7.33 0.91
CA GLU A 20 17.46 -7.31 -0.17
C GLU A 20 16.16 -6.59 0.25
N TRP A 21 15.47 -6.03 -0.77
CA TRP A 21 14.19 -5.32 -0.61
C TRP A 21 13.22 -5.75 -1.71
N ARG A 22 12.70 -6.99 -1.59
CA ARG A 22 12.11 -7.76 -2.69
C ARG A 22 10.68 -7.37 -3.07
N ARG A 23 10.06 -6.42 -2.41
CA ARG A 23 8.69 -5.95 -2.66
C ARG A 23 8.49 -4.52 -2.18
N PHE A 24 7.33 -3.95 -2.49
CA PHE A 24 6.91 -2.66 -1.94
C PHE A 24 7.05 -2.62 -0.42
N ARG A 25 7.81 -1.62 0.08
CA ARG A 25 8.15 -1.43 1.50
C ARG A 25 8.93 -2.59 2.13
N GLY A 26 9.71 -3.34 1.37
CA GLY A 26 10.65 -4.35 1.87
C GLY A 26 10.00 -5.55 2.55
N ASP A 27 10.65 -6.11 3.56
CA ASP A 27 10.18 -7.32 4.22
C ASP A 27 8.76 -7.14 4.76
N ASN A 28 7.85 -7.92 4.22
CA ASN A 28 6.42 -7.92 4.50
C ASN A 28 5.77 -6.53 4.59
N GLY A 29 6.30 -5.54 3.86
CA GLY A 29 5.78 -4.17 3.85
C GLY A 29 6.14 -3.34 5.08
N ALA A 30 7.11 -3.77 5.89
CA ALA A 30 7.49 -3.13 7.15
C ALA A 30 8.13 -1.74 6.96
N GLY A 31 8.82 -1.51 5.85
CA GLY A 31 9.51 -0.23 5.60
C GLY A 31 10.83 -0.10 6.38
N VAL A 32 11.40 -1.20 6.86
CA VAL A 32 12.58 -1.19 7.75
C VAL A 32 13.66 -2.13 7.24
N ALA A 33 14.92 -1.67 7.28
CA ALA A 33 16.12 -2.51 7.14
C ALA A 33 17.24 -1.94 8.03
N ASP A 34 17.74 -2.76 8.96
CA ASP A 34 18.83 -2.42 9.90
C ASP A 34 20.09 -3.25 9.59
N ASP A 35 20.42 -3.40 8.29
CA ASP A 35 21.47 -4.27 7.79
C ASP A 35 22.72 -3.53 7.29
N GLY A 36 22.90 -2.25 7.64
CA GLY A 36 24.08 -1.46 7.28
C GLY A 36 23.99 -0.01 7.75
N SER A 37 25.10 0.71 7.66
CA SER A 37 25.15 2.13 8.00
C SER A 37 24.58 2.97 6.86
N LEU A 38 23.56 3.76 7.14
CA LEU A 38 22.84 4.56 6.16
C LEU A 38 23.29 6.03 6.18
N PRO A 39 23.37 6.72 5.03
CA PRO A 39 23.72 8.13 4.96
C PRO A 39 22.65 8.99 5.63
N ALA A 40 23.06 9.99 6.42
CA ALA A 40 22.14 10.99 6.94
C ALA A 40 21.87 12.09 5.90
N GLU A 41 22.89 12.50 5.16
CA GLU A 41 22.79 13.55 4.16
C GLU A 41 22.44 12.94 2.80
N ILE A 42 21.31 13.33 2.23
CA ILE A 42 20.81 12.89 0.92
C ILE A 42 20.51 14.12 0.07
N GLY A 43 21.10 14.15 -1.10
CA GLY A 43 20.94 15.24 -2.06
C GLY A 43 21.63 14.90 -3.38
N PRO A 44 21.43 15.68 -4.45
CA PRO A 44 21.89 15.35 -5.79
C PRO A 44 23.43 15.24 -5.92
N TYR A 45 24.16 15.72 -4.91
CA TYR A 45 25.63 15.69 -4.86
C TYR A 45 26.16 15.08 -3.55
N ASN A 46 25.29 14.69 -2.60
CA ASN A 46 25.69 14.19 -1.29
C ASN A 46 25.43 12.69 -1.20
N ASN A 47 26.49 11.90 -0.95
CA ASN A 47 26.43 10.46 -0.77
C ASN A 47 25.85 9.69 -1.99
N VAL A 48 25.88 10.28 -3.19
CA VAL A 48 25.43 9.64 -4.43
C VAL A 48 26.49 8.64 -4.88
N HIS A 49 26.16 7.36 -4.79
CA HIS A 49 26.99 6.29 -5.34
C HIS A 49 26.83 6.22 -6.87
N TRP A 50 25.60 6.27 -7.36
CA TRP A 50 25.27 6.43 -8.77
C TRP A 50 23.87 7.05 -8.96
N LYS A 51 23.65 7.62 -10.16
CA LYS A 51 22.36 8.12 -10.66
C LYS A 51 22.14 7.58 -12.07
N THR A 52 20.92 7.10 -12.35
CA THR A 52 20.54 6.61 -13.68
C THR A 52 19.22 7.24 -14.12
N THR A 53 19.19 7.76 -15.34
CA THR A 53 17.94 8.21 -15.97
C THR A 53 17.09 7.01 -16.35
N ILE A 54 15.82 7.06 -16.01
CA ILE A 54 14.85 5.98 -16.23
C ILE A 54 13.52 6.55 -16.80
N PRO A 55 12.71 5.72 -17.47
CA PRO A 55 11.36 6.09 -17.88
C PRO A 55 10.49 6.54 -16.69
N THR A 56 9.56 7.44 -16.98
CA THR A 56 8.59 7.92 -15.98
C THR A 56 7.82 6.78 -15.33
N GLY A 57 7.46 6.92 -14.06
CA GLY A 57 6.66 5.94 -13.31
C GLY A 57 6.72 6.19 -11.81
N LYS A 58 5.78 5.58 -11.08
CA LYS A 58 5.62 5.78 -9.63
C LYS A 58 5.90 4.53 -8.78
N SER A 59 6.33 3.42 -9.40
CA SER A 59 6.68 2.22 -8.66
C SER A 59 7.89 2.43 -7.76
N SER A 60 7.86 1.86 -6.57
CA SER A 60 9.01 1.81 -5.66
C SER A 60 10.06 0.81 -6.17
N PRO A 61 11.36 1.05 -5.90
CA PRO A 61 12.42 0.12 -6.26
C PRO A 61 12.26 -1.21 -5.51
N VAL A 62 12.51 -2.31 -6.22
CA VAL A 62 12.62 -3.66 -5.68
C VAL A 62 14.03 -4.15 -5.89
N VAL A 63 14.73 -4.46 -4.79
CA VAL A 63 16.16 -4.73 -4.77
C VAL A 63 16.41 -6.19 -4.43
N THR A 64 17.15 -6.88 -5.30
CA THR A 64 17.67 -8.23 -5.07
C THR A 64 19.20 -8.15 -4.90
N LYS A 65 19.84 -9.30 -4.74
CA LYS A 65 21.30 -9.38 -4.59
C LYS A 65 22.06 -8.62 -5.68
N ASP A 66 21.63 -8.75 -6.93
CA ASP A 66 22.37 -8.25 -8.08
C ASP A 66 21.59 -7.23 -8.94
N ARG A 67 20.30 -7.04 -8.69
CA ARG A 67 19.42 -6.25 -9.57
C ARG A 67 18.47 -5.35 -8.81
N ILE A 68 18.04 -4.30 -9.50
CA ILE A 68 16.93 -3.45 -9.09
C ILE A 68 15.88 -3.51 -10.19
N TYR A 69 14.64 -3.76 -9.78
CA TYR A 69 13.48 -3.82 -10.68
C TYR A 69 12.55 -2.64 -10.46
N LEU A 70 12.05 -2.09 -11.56
CA LEU A 70 11.08 -1.00 -11.61
C LEU A 70 10.05 -1.27 -12.72
N THR A 71 8.86 -0.70 -12.57
CA THR A 71 7.93 -0.49 -13.68
C THR A 71 7.97 0.97 -14.10
N GLY A 72 7.70 1.25 -15.36
CA GLY A 72 7.66 2.60 -15.91
C GLY A 72 6.79 2.65 -17.16
N HIS A 73 6.64 3.85 -17.72
CA HIS A 73 5.94 4.03 -18.98
C HIS A 73 6.62 5.11 -19.82
N GLU A 74 6.56 4.95 -21.12
CA GLU A 74 7.11 5.89 -22.08
C GLU A 74 6.38 5.77 -23.42
N ASN A 75 5.95 6.87 -24.00
CA ASN A 75 5.26 6.91 -25.30
C ASN A 75 4.09 5.88 -25.41
N GLY A 76 3.30 5.76 -24.35
CA GLY A 76 2.17 4.82 -24.29
C GLY A 76 2.55 3.36 -24.03
N ARG A 77 3.85 3.01 -23.94
CA ARG A 77 4.33 1.66 -23.64
C ARG A 77 4.46 1.46 -22.13
N LEU A 78 4.09 0.28 -21.64
CA LEU A 78 4.28 -0.15 -20.25
C LEU A 78 5.57 -0.96 -20.17
N LEU A 79 6.47 -0.55 -19.29
CA LEU A 79 7.85 -1.04 -19.26
C LEU A 79 8.19 -1.67 -17.91
N THR A 80 8.89 -2.80 -17.96
CA THR A 80 9.61 -3.36 -16.82
C THR A 80 11.10 -3.19 -17.05
N LEU A 81 11.80 -2.66 -16.05
CA LEU A 81 13.24 -2.41 -16.10
C LEU A 81 13.96 -3.29 -15.07
N ALA A 82 15.15 -3.76 -15.46
CA ALA A 82 16.13 -4.28 -14.51
C ALA A 82 17.43 -3.51 -14.66
N LEU A 83 17.93 -3.01 -13.55
CA LEU A 83 19.22 -2.35 -13.45
C LEU A 83 20.20 -3.21 -12.67
N ASP A 84 21.47 -3.13 -13.01
CA ASP A 84 22.55 -3.67 -12.20
C ASP A 84 22.61 -2.90 -10.87
N ARG A 85 22.54 -3.61 -9.75
CA ARG A 85 22.47 -3.00 -8.43
C ARG A 85 23.68 -2.14 -8.08
N LYS A 86 24.89 -2.56 -8.51
CA LYS A 86 26.15 -1.89 -8.15
C LYS A 86 26.43 -0.64 -8.98
N THR A 87 26.03 -0.67 -10.25
CA THR A 87 26.43 0.37 -11.22
C THR A 87 25.26 1.25 -11.68
N GLY A 88 24.04 0.85 -11.38
CA GLY A 88 22.83 1.51 -11.88
C GLY A 88 22.59 1.31 -13.39
N LYS A 89 23.45 0.56 -14.11
CA LYS A 89 23.30 0.35 -15.55
C LYS A 89 22.02 -0.44 -15.85
N VAL A 90 21.19 0.05 -16.78
CA VAL A 90 20.04 -0.70 -17.29
C VAL A 90 20.53 -1.95 -18.01
N MET A 91 20.19 -3.12 -17.49
CA MET A 91 20.56 -4.42 -18.05
C MET A 91 19.58 -4.85 -19.13
N TRP A 92 18.30 -4.63 -18.88
CA TRP A 92 17.24 -4.87 -19.86
C TRP A 92 16.01 -4.06 -19.56
N THR A 93 15.22 -3.82 -20.60
CA THR A 93 13.87 -3.25 -20.56
C THR A 93 12.96 -4.19 -21.32
N ARG A 94 11.75 -4.44 -20.78
CA ARG A 94 10.73 -5.25 -21.43
C ARG A 94 9.41 -4.48 -21.46
N GLU A 95 8.79 -4.47 -22.62
CA GLU A 95 7.46 -3.94 -22.81
C GLU A 95 6.42 -5.01 -22.46
N ALA A 96 5.33 -4.62 -21.80
CA ALA A 96 4.19 -5.51 -21.60
C ALA A 96 3.59 -5.91 -22.97
N PRO A 97 3.05 -7.15 -23.12
CA PRO A 97 2.64 -7.69 -24.44
C PRO A 97 1.41 -6.98 -25.08
N GLY A 98 1.17 -5.79 -24.78
CA GLY A 98 0.05 -4.97 -25.20
C GLY A 98 -0.59 -4.29 -23.99
N HIS A 99 -1.36 -3.25 -24.21
CA HIS A 99 -2.06 -2.60 -23.12
C HIS A 99 -3.37 -1.96 -23.60
N ARG A 100 -4.29 -1.82 -22.65
CA ARG A 100 -5.50 -1.02 -22.78
C ARG A 100 -5.28 0.32 -22.09
N GLY A 101 -5.90 1.38 -22.62
CA GLY A 101 -6.01 2.65 -21.89
C GLY A 101 -6.94 2.45 -20.68
N GLU A 102 -6.44 2.76 -19.48
CA GLU A 102 -7.22 2.74 -18.25
C GLU A 102 -7.51 4.17 -17.76
N LYS A 103 -8.75 4.43 -17.33
CA LYS A 103 -9.05 5.68 -16.61
C LYS A 103 -8.27 5.71 -15.30
N ARG A 104 -7.71 6.86 -14.96
CA ARG A 104 -6.97 7.05 -13.72
C ARG A 104 -6.96 8.52 -13.31
N HIS A 105 -6.75 8.76 -12.04
CA HIS A 105 -6.54 10.10 -11.51
C HIS A 105 -5.21 10.67 -12.01
N GLN A 106 -5.12 11.98 -12.21
CA GLN A 106 -3.91 12.67 -12.71
C GLN A 106 -2.66 12.43 -11.84
N LEU A 107 -2.83 12.17 -10.55
CA LEU A 107 -1.74 11.84 -9.62
C LEU A 107 -1.34 10.36 -9.64
N ASN A 108 -2.02 9.51 -10.39
CA ASN A 108 -1.64 8.13 -10.61
C ASN A 108 -0.99 7.96 -12.00
N ASP A 109 -0.29 6.85 -12.24
CA ASP A 109 0.23 6.51 -13.57
C ASP A 109 -0.02 5.01 -13.90
N PRO A 110 0.14 4.60 -15.17
CA PRO A 110 -0.16 3.24 -15.60
C PRO A 110 0.84 2.20 -15.08
N ALA A 111 1.94 2.64 -14.46
CA ALA A 111 3.02 1.82 -13.93
C ALA A 111 3.25 2.07 -12.43
N ALA A 112 2.22 2.50 -11.68
CA ALA A 112 2.31 2.79 -10.25
C ALA A 112 2.55 1.54 -9.38
N PRO A 113 1.95 0.35 -9.64
CA PRO A 113 2.23 -0.84 -8.86
C PRO A 113 3.72 -1.22 -8.92
N SER A 114 4.31 -1.46 -7.74
CA SER A 114 5.71 -1.88 -7.63
C SER A 114 5.86 -3.37 -7.96
N PRO A 115 6.98 -3.80 -8.54
CA PRO A 115 7.28 -5.21 -8.71
C PRO A 115 7.33 -5.99 -7.39
N VAL A 116 7.35 -7.31 -7.48
CA VAL A 116 7.79 -8.22 -6.42
C VAL A 116 8.75 -9.24 -7.01
N SER A 117 9.76 -9.68 -6.25
CA SER A 117 10.76 -10.65 -6.69
C SER A 117 10.93 -11.78 -5.70
N ASP A 118 11.22 -13.00 -6.20
CA ASP A 118 11.67 -14.13 -5.37
C ASP A 118 13.20 -14.19 -5.20
N GLY A 119 13.91 -13.14 -5.65
CA GLY A 119 15.37 -13.04 -5.67
C GLY A 119 15.99 -13.45 -7.01
N THR A 120 15.27 -14.20 -7.83
CA THR A 120 15.70 -14.64 -9.16
C THR A 120 14.80 -14.09 -10.26
N ASN A 121 13.50 -14.21 -10.06
CA ASN A 121 12.49 -13.78 -11.02
C ASN A 121 11.77 -12.54 -10.52
N VAL A 122 11.15 -11.78 -11.43
CA VAL A 122 10.33 -10.62 -11.12
C VAL A 122 8.92 -10.81 -11.64
N TYR A 123 7.97 -10.30 -10.86
CA TYR A 123 6.54 -10.34 -11.12
C TYR A 123 6.01 -8.92 -11.07
N VAL A 124 5.35 -8.49 -12.13
CA VAL A 124 4.83 -7.13 -12.28
C VAL A 124 3.35 -7.15 -12.60
N PHE A 125 2.67 -6.10 -12.20
CA PHE A 125 1.27 -5.87 -12.55
C PHE A 125 1.12 -4.51 -13.24
N PHE A 126 0.39 -4.52 -14.33
CA PHE A 126 -0.05 -3.31 -15.03
C PHE A 126 -1.57 -3.33 -15.17
N ALA A 127 -2.25 -2.27 -14.75
CA ALA A 127 -3.71 -2.17 -14.87
C ALA A 127 -4.18 -2.34 -16.34
N GLY A 128 -3.43 -1.79 -17.29
CA GLY A 128 -3.71 -1.92 -18.71
C GLY A 128 -3.50 -3.30 -19.31
N TYR A 129 -2.91 -4.25 -18.57
CA TYR A 129 -2.62 -5.60 -19.09
C TYR A 129 -2.99 -6.74 -18.12
N GLY A 130 -2.44 -6.73 -16.91
CA GLY A 130 -2.51 -7.81 -15.94
C GLY A 130 -1.14 -8.14 -15.35
N LEU A 131 -0.92 -9.40 -14.98
CA LEU A 131 0.34 -9.91 -14.41
C LEU A 131 1.28 -10.43 -15.50
N VAL A 132 2.58 -10.15 -15.32
CA VAL A 132 3.65 -10.71 -16.16
C VAL A 132 4.82 -11.11 -15.26
N SER A 133 5.47 -12.22 -15.58
CA SER A 133 6.71 -12.65 -14.93
C SER A 133 7.86 -12.73 -15.93
N TYR A 134 9.02 -12.24 -15.48
CA TYR A 134 10.28 -12.34 -16.21
C TYR A 134 11.34 -13.03 -15.36
N ASP A 135 12.24 -13.76 -16.01
CA ASP A 135 13.46 -14.26 -15.38
C ASP A 135 14.51 -13.14 -15.19
N ALA A 136 15.64 -13.49 -14.59
CA ALA A 136 16.72 -12.54 -14.35
C ALA A 136 17.32 -11.93 -15.64
N GLN A 137 17.17 -12.57 -16.80
CA GLN A 137 17.62 -12.09 -18.12
C GLN A 137 16.53 -11.32 -18.86
N GLY A 138 15.35 -11.16 -18.26
CA GLY A 138 14.22 -10.48 -18.85
C GLY A 138 13.46 -11.32 -19.88
N LYS A 139 13.64 -12.64 -19.90
CA LYS A 139 12.80 -13.52 -20.70
C LYS A 139 11.44 -13.69 -20.04
N GLU A 140 10.35 -13.50 -20.79
CA GLU A 140 9.01 -13.75 -20.29
C GLU A 140 8.86 -15.22 -19.87
N ARG A 141 8.42 -15.45 -18.65
CA ARG A 141 8.14 -16.79 -18.10
C ARG A 141 6.68 -17.15 -18.30
N TRP A 142 5.81 -16.25 -17.94
CA TRP A 142 4.36 -16.37 -18.10
C TRP A 142 3.67 -15.01 -18.02
N LYS A 143 2.42 -14.95 -18.42
CA LYS A 143 1.55 -13.79 -18.38
C LYS A 143 0.10 -14.18 -18.08
N VAL A 144 -0.62 -13.33 -17.35
CA VAL A 144 -2.02 -13.50 -16.99
C VAL A 144 -2.74 -12.18 -17.29
N PRO A 145 -3.42 -12.08 -18.44
CA PRO A 145 -4.25 -10.91 -18.76
C PRO A 145 -5.36 -10.74 -17.73
N LEU A 146 -5.52 -9.53 -17.21
CA LEU A 146 -6.56 -9.16 -16.24
C LEU A 146 -7.20 -7.83 -16.66
N GLY A 147 -8.41 -7.57 -16.20
CA GLY A 147 -9.17 -6.37 -16.52
C GLY A 147 -10.06 -6.53 -17.77
N PRO A 148 -10.70 -5.46 -18.30
CA PRO A 148 -10.57 -4.08 -17.87
C PRO A 148 -11.01 -3.86 -16.43
N PHE A 149 -10.50 -2.80 -15.80
CA PHE A 149 -10.82 -2.45 -14.41
C PHE A 149 -11.73 -1.22 -14.33
N THR A 150 -12.68 -1.26 -13.40
CA THR A 150 -13.58 -0.16 -13.08
C THR A 150 -13.13 0.55 -11.80
N ASN A 151 -12.05 1.32 -11.92
CA ASN A 151 -11.49 2.08 -10.81
C ASN A 151 -11.22 3.52 -11.28
N PHE A 152 -11.97 4.46 -10.74
CA PHE A 152 -11.87 5.88 -11.13
C PHE A 152 -10.46 6.46 -10.97
N HIS A 153 -9.73 6.05 -9.94
CA HIS A 153 -8.38 6.54 -9.69
C HIS A 153 -7.28 5.69 -10.33
N GLY A 154 -7.63 4.58 -10.99
CA GLY A 154 -6.70 3.57 -11.49
C GLY A 154 -6.20 2.63 -10.39
N MET A 155 -5.58 1.52 -10.78
CA MET A 155 -5.07 0.52 -9.85
C MET A 155 -3.76 1.00 -9.21
N GLY A 156 -3.56 0.74 -7.91
CA GLY A 156 -2.38 1.16 -7.16
C GLY A 156 -1.75 0.06 -6.29
N ALA A 157 -2.49 -1.01 -6.00
CA ALA A 157 -1.97 -2.13 -5.21
C ALA A 157 -0.87 -2.89 -5.97
N SER A 158 0.17 -3.29 -5.26
CA SER A 158 1.29 -4.08 -5.80
C SER A 158 1.07 -5.57 -5.57
N PRO A 159 1.58 -6.45 -6.46
CA PRO A 159 1.54 -7.89 -6.24
C PRO A 159 2.38 -8.29 -5.02
N VAL A 160 2.00 -9.39 -4.39
CA VAL A 160 2.66 -9.95 -3.19
C VAL A 160 3.03 -11.40 -3.47
N LEU A 161 4.22 -11.80 -2.99
CA LEU A 161 4.73 -13.16 -3.14
C LEU A 161 4.79 -13.85 -1.78
N ALA A 162 4.16 -14.98 -1.65
CA ALA A 162 4.27 -15.85 -0.48
C ALA A 162 3.93 -17.29 -0.83
N GLU A 163 4.55 -18.25 -0.15
CA GLU A 163 4.25 -19.69 -0.25
C GLU A 163 4.10 -20.22 -1.68
N GLY A 164 5.03 -19.80 -2.56
CA GLY A 164 5.05 -20.24 -3.95
C GLY A 164 3.97 -19.63 -4.85
N LYS A 165 3.25 -18.62 -4.37
CA LYS A 165 2.16 -17.96 -5.10
C LYS A 165 2.39 -16.46 -5.21
N VAL A 166 1.91 -15.89 -6.31
CA VAL A 166 1.76 -14.44 -6.49
C VAL A 166 0.30 -14.09 -6.24
N PHE A 167 0.08 -13.13 -5.34
CA PHE A 167 -1.25 -12.63 -5.00
C PHE A 167 -1.43 -11.25 -5.60
N MET A 168 -2.62 -11.01 -6.18
CA MET A 168 -3.01 -9.70 -6.70
C MET A 168 -4.40 -9.34 -6.20
N ILE A 169 -4.49 -8.24 -5.49
CA ILE A 169 -5.77 -7.63 -5.10
C ILE A 169 -6.24 -6.68 -6.20
N CYS A 170 -7.45 -6.87 -6.64
CA CYS A 170 -8.12 -6.05 -7.66
C CYS A 170 -9.43 -5.50 -7.08
N ASP A 171 -9.30 -4.67 -6.03
CA ASP A 171 -10.44 -3.94 -5.47
C ASP A 171 -10.82 -2.82 -6.43
N GLN A 172 -12.06 -2.85 -6.91
CA GLN A 172 -12.63 -1.97 -7.92
C GLN A 172 -14.15 -1.85 -7.74
N ASP A 173 -14.77 -0.91 -8.43
CA ASP A 173 -16.18 -0.57 -8.24
C ASP A 173 -17.11 -1.72 -8.65
N GLN A 174 -16.75 -2.47 -9.67
CA GLN A 174 -17.48 -3.65 -10.14
C GLN A 174 -16.55 -4.87 -10.19
N ASN A 175 -17.04 -6.03 -9.76
CA ASN A 175 -16.34 -7.32 -9.84
C ASN A 175 -14.95 -7.32 -9.16
N ALA A 176 -14.85 -6.71 -7.96
CA ALA A 176 -13.64 -6.76 -7.14
C ALA A 176 -13.28 -8.20 -6.77
N PHE A 177 -11.98 -8.52 -6.76
CA PHE A 177 -11.50 -9.87 -6.45
C PHE A 177 -10.09 -9.90 -5.87
N LEU A 178 -9.76 -10.99 -5.21
CA LEU A 178 -8.42 -11.39 -4.83
C LEU A 178 -8.02 -12.63 -5.64
N LEU A 179 -6.86 -12.58 -6.29
CA LEU A 179 -6.34 -13.65 -7.14
C LEU A 179 -5.05 -14.22 -6.57
N ALA A 180 -4.91 -15.55 -6.57
CA ALA A 180 -3.65 -16.25 -6.34
C ALA A 180 -3.28 -17.07 -7.58
N VAL A 181 -2.04 -16.90 -8.07
CA VAL A 181 -1.47 -17.70 -9.16
C VAL A 181 -0.19 -18.38 -8.71
N GLU A 182 0.14 -19.54 -9.26
CA GLU A 182 1.41 -20.20 -9.08
C GLU A 182 2.55 -19.31 -9.60
N LYS A 183 3.58 -19.07 -8.77
CA LYS A 183 4.70 -18.18 -9.14
C LYS A 183 5.50 -18.66 -10.36
N ASP A 184 5.51 -19.96 -10.61
CA ASP A 184 6.34 -20.56 -11.66
C ASP A 184 5.63 -20.68 -13.00
N THR A 185 4.30 -20.75 -13.01
CA THR A 185 3.50 -21.01 -14.22
C THR A 185 2.48 -19.93 -14.55
N GLY A 186 2.10 -19.08 -13.58
CA GLY A 186 1.00 -18.13 -13.69
C GLY A 186 -0.39 -18.78 -13.65
N LYS A 187 -0.47 -20.11 -13.45
CA LYS A 187 -1.75 -20.80 -13.34
C LYS A 187 -2.52 -20.35 -12.10
N THR A 188 -3.81 -20.03 -12.30
CA THR A 188 -4.70 -19.68 -11.18
C THR A 188 -4.81 -20.83 -10.19
N VAL A 189 -4.50 -20.55 -8.92
CA VAL A 189 -4.72 -21.48 -7.81
C VAL A 189 -6.12 -21.29 -7.26
N TRP A 190 -6.49 -20.06 -6.98
CA TRP A 190 -7.85 -19.67 -6.59
C TRP A 190 -8.11 -18.19 -6.90
N LYS A 191 -9.37 -17.84 -7.01
CA LYS A 191 -9.89 -16.48 -7.14
C LYS A 191 -11.09 -16.32 -6.22
N VAL A 192 -11.09 -15.25 -5.42
CA VAL A 192 -12.19 -14.95 -4.48
C VAL A 192 -12.81 -13.62 -4.88
N GLU A 193 -14.11 -13.65 -5.17
CA GLU A 193 -14.90 -12.44 -5.42
C GLU A 193 -15.08 -11.65 -4.12
N ARG A 194 -15.06 -10.34 -4.24
CA ARG A 194 -15.18 -9.39 -3.11
C ARG A 194 -16.29 -8.36 -3.40
N PRO A 195 -17.55 -8.78 -3.51
CA PRO A 195 -18.63 -7.95 -4.02
C PRO A 195 -18.93 -6.73 -3.14
N GLU A 196 -18.59 -6.79 -1.86
CA GLU A 196 -18.75 -5.69 -0.90
C GLU A 196 -17.66 -4.62 -1.00
N MET A 197 -16.59 -4.88 -1.78
CA MET A 197 -15.50 -3.93 -1.94
C MET A 197 -15.76 -2.98 -3.10
N VAL A 198 -15.19 -1.79 -2.97
CA VAL A 198 -15.04 -0.80 -4.03
C VAL A 198 -13.55 -0.46 -4.18
N HIS A 199 -13.21 0.52 -4.98
CA HIS A 199 -11.82 0.89 -5.24
C HIS A 199 -11.03 1.14 -3.95
N SER A 200 -9.95 0.38 -3.77
CA SER A 200 -8.93 0.57 -2.75
C SER A 200 -7.54 0.27 -3.34
N PHE A 201 -6.47 0.72 -2.67
CA PHE A 201 -5.14 0.78 -3.27
C PHE A 201 -4.07 0.15 -2.39
N SER A 202 -4.46 -0.39 -1.25
CA SER A 202 -3.54 -0.97 -0.27
C SER A 202 -2.90 -2.25 -0.80
N THR A 203 -1.58 -2.35 -0.65
CA THR A 203 -0.85 -3.58 -0.92
C THR A 203 -1.00 -4.54 0.27
N PRO A 204 -1.40 -5.80 0.05
CA PRO A 204 -1.58 -6.79 1.11
C PRO A 204 -0.29 -7.11 1.86
N ILE A 205 -0.43 -7.60 3.09
CA ILE A 205 0.65 -8.19 3.88
C ILE A 205 0.33 -9.64 4.25
N ILE A 206 1.36 -10.38 4.66
CA ILE A 206 1.24 -11.77 5.10
C ILE A 206 1.40 -11.83 6.61
N TYR A 207 0.48 -12.49 7.26
CA TYR A 207 0.60 -12.85 8.68
C TYR A 207 0.79 -14.35 8.83
N LYS A 208 1.79 -14.75 9.61
CA LYS A 208 2.06 -16.15 9.94
C LYS A 208 1.71 -16.39 11.39
N PRO A 209 0.53 -16.93 11.70
CA PRO A 209 0.16 -17.26 13.08
C PRO A 209 1.03 -18.40 13.60
N ALA A 210 1.16 -18.50 14.92
CA ALA A 210 1.91 -19.58 15.57
C ALA A 210 1.29 -20.98 15.28
N LYS A 211 0.01 -21.03 14.94
CA LYS A 211 -0.72 -22.26 14.56
C LYS A 211 -1.67 -21.95 13.39
N GLY A 212 -1.78 -22.90 12.47
CA GLY A 212 -2.63 -22.77 11.29
C GLY A 212 -1.88 -22.25 10.06
N ASN A 213 -2.61 -21.99 9.00
CA ASN A 213 -2.07 -21.49 7.75
C ASN A 213 -1.73 -20.00 7.86
N SER A 214 -0.82 -19.54 7.02
CA SER A 214 -0.59 -18.11 6.83
C SER A 214 -1.87 -17.41 6.33
N GLU A 215 -1.98 -16.15 6.65
CA GLU A 215 -3.11 -15.30 6.29
C GLU A 215 -2.63 -14.17 5.38
N ILE A 216 -3.41 -13.83 4.34
CA ILE A 216 -3.21 -12.60 3.58
C ILE A 216 -4.19 -11.55 4.08
N ILE A 217 -3.65 -10.43 4.60
CA ILE A 217 -4.43 -9.34 5.19
C ILE A 217 -4.49 -8.17 4.23
N ILE A 218 -5.69 -7.68 4.00
CA ILE A 218 -6.00 -6.66 2.98
C ILE A 218 -6.84 -5.55 3.62
N PRO A 219 -6.28 -4.36 3.85
CA PRO A 219 -7.08 -3.17 4.06
C PRO A 219 -7.82 -2.80 2.76
N GLY A 220 -9.13 -2.81 2.81
CA GLY A 220 -10.01 -2.44 1.70
C GLY A 220 -10.96 -1.31 2.10
N SER A 221 -11.85 -0.93 1.19
CA SER A 221 -12.87 0.08 1.47
C SER A 221 -13.74 -0.34 2.64
N TYR A 222 -13.85 0.53 3.66
CA TYR A 222 -14.67 0.38 4.88
C TYR A 222 -14.26 -0.73 5.82
N GLN A 223 -13.48 -1.70 5.37
CA GLN A 223 -13.10 -2.85 6.19
C GLN A 223 -11.73 -3.43 5.80
N MET A 224 -11.07 -3.99 6.78
CA MET A 224 -9.91 -4.85 6.59
C MET A 224 -10.37 -6.29 6.63
N THR A 225 -9.83 -7.12 5.75
CA THR A 225 -10.17 -8.54 5.64
C THR A 225 -8.93 -9.40 5.66
N SER A 226 -9.05 -10.61 6.19
CA SER A 226 -8.01 -11.63 6.15
C SER A 226 -8.53 -12.90 5.49
N TYR A 227 -7.69 -13.50 4.67
CA TYR A 227 -8.00 -14.75 3.96
C TYR A 227 -6.93 -15.80 4.23
N ASP A 228 -7.36 -17.05 4.28
CA ASP A 228 -6.46 -18.20 4.28
C ASP A 228 -5.63 -18.23 3.00
N ILE A 229 -4.31 -18.28 3.13
CA ILE A 229 -3.40 -18.16 1.99
C ILE A 229 -3.45 -19.35 1.03
N LEU A 230 -3.89 -20.52 1.51
CA LEU A 230 -3.95 -21.75 0.70
C LEU A 230 -5.28 -21.87 -0.06
N THR A 231 -6.38 -21.46 0.56
CA THR A 231 -7.73 -21.71 0.07
C THR A 231 -8.46 -20.47 -0.42
N GLY A 232 -8.03 -19.28 -0.02
CA GLY A 232 -8.75 -18.02 -0.25
C GLY A 232 -9.99 -17.84 0.64
N ALA A 233 -10.23 -18.71 1.62
CA ALA A 233 -11.36 -18.57 2.54
C ALA A 233 -11.22 -17.32 3.41
N LEU A 234 -12.29 -16.52 3.53
CA LEU A 234 -12.35 -15.38 4.44
C LEU A 234 -12.27 -15.87 5.88
N LEU A 235 -11.31 -15.33 6.65
CA LEU A 235 -11.07 -15.72 8.02
C LEU A 235 -11.67 -14.74 9.02
N TRP A 236 -11.41 -13.45 8.83
CA TRP A 236 -11.93 -12.40 9.70
C TRP A 236 -12.03 -11.05 8.99
N ARG A 237 -12.74 -10.12 9.62
CA ARG A 237 -12.84 -8.73 9.18
C ARG A 237 -12.85 -7.75 10.36
N VAL A 238 -12.36 -6.53 10.10
CA VAL A 238 -12.53 -5.34 10.95
C VAL A 238 -13.22 -4.28 10.13
N ARG A 239 -14.35 -3.75 10.61
CA ARG A 239 -15.18 -2.76 9.92
C ARG A 239 -14.92 -1.33 10.42
N GLY A 240 -15.50 -0.35 9.74
CA GLY A 240 -15.50 1.06 10.14
C GLY A 240 -14.22 1.81 9.73
N LEU A 241 -13.52 1.31 8.72
CA LEU A 241 -12.40 2.01 8.10
C LEU A 241 -12.91 3.07 7.11
N THR A 242 -11.99 3.92 6.66
CA THR A 242 -12.27 4.90 5.59
C THR A 242 -12.66 4.22 4.27
N TYR A 243 -13.36 4.95 3.42
CA TYR A 243 -13.86 4.41 2.15
C TYR A 243 -12.77 4.23 1.09
N GLN A 244 -11.67 4.94 1.18
CA GLN A 244 -10.59 4.93 0.20
C GLN A 244 -9.24 4.64 0.88
N VAL A 245 -8.88 3.38 0.94
CA VAL A 245 -7.65 2.94 1.59
C VAL A 245 -6.48 3.00 0.61
N LYS A 246 -5.43 3.74 0.96
CA LYS A 246 -4.23 3.94 0.14
C LYS A 246 -2.96 3.40 0.82
N SER A 247 -2.91 3.47 2.14
CA SER A 247 -1.77 3.04 2.94
C SER A 247 -1.68 1.53 3.11
N GLY A 248 -0.46 1.02 3.31
CA GLY A 248 -0.22 -0.37 3.68
C GLY A 248 -0.14 -0.57 5.20
N PRO A 249 -0.60 -1.71 5.74
CA PRO A 249 -0.47 -2.04 7.15
C PRO A 249 0.94 -2.56 7.48
N VAL A 250 1.30 -2.56 8.76
CA VAL A 250 2.50 -3.22 9.29
C VAL A 250 2.12 -4.18 10.42
N VAL A 251 2.86 -5.28 10.56
CA VAL A 251 2.63 -6.29 11.61
C VAL A 251 3.88 -6.46 12.44
N ALA A 252 3.71 -6.46 13.75
CA ALA A 252 4.72 -6.85 14.72
C ALA A 252 4.07 -7.44 15.97
N ASN A 253 4.65 -8.50 16.53
CA ASN A 253 4.22 -9.12 17.80
C ASN A 253 2.71 -9.44 17.85
N ASP A 254 2.17 -10.10 16.84
CA ASP A 254 0.75 -10.43 16.69
C ASP A 254 -0.20 -9.22 16.77
N ARG A 255 0.31 -8.04 16.47
CA ARG A 255 -0.46 -6.80 16.30
C ARG A 255 -0.26 -6.26 14.90
N LEU A 256 -1.35 -5.77 14.34
CA LEU A 256 -1.36 -5.05 13.08
C LEU A 256 -1.61 -3.58 13.37
N TYR A 257 -0.84 -2.72 12.72
CA TYR A 257 -1.02 -1.27 12.74
C TYR A 257 -1.35 -0.79 11.33
N PHE A 258 -2.32 0.09 11.23
CA PHE A 258 -2.81 0.60 9.98
C PHE A 258 -3.31 2.03 10.15
N ASN A 259 -3.18 2.89 9.14
CA ASN A 259 -3.81 4.19 9.07
C ASN A 259 -4.61 4.31 7.77
N GLY A 260 -5.75 4.98 7.84
CA GLY A 260 -6.57 5.32 6.69
C GLY A 260 -7.13 6.71 6.80
N TRP A 261 -7.11 7.44 5.71
CA TRP A 261 -7.72 8.76 5.57
C TRP A 261 -8.35 8.92 4.19
N ALA A 262 -9.51 9.57 4.16
CA ALA A 262 -10.15 10.02 2.93
C ALA A 262 -11.07 11.21 3.25
N PRO A 263 -11.35 12.09 2.27
CA PRO A 263 -12.34 13.16 2.44
C PRO A 263 -13.72 12.59 2.80
N GLY A 264 -14.45 13.24 3.70
CA GLY A 264 -15.76 12.80 4.17
C GLY A 264 -15.72 11.87 5.40
N GLY A 265 -14.54 11.47 5.86
CA GLY A 265 -14.35 10.63 7.05
C GLY A 265 -14.16 11.40 8.37
N GLU A 266 -14.25 12.72 8.34
CA GLU A 266 -14.15 13.55 9.55
C GLU A 266 -15.47 13.53 10.33
N PRO A 267 -15.46 13.58 11.67
CA PRO A 267 -16.66 13.51 12.49
C PRO A 267 -17.75 14.56 12.13
N SER A 268 -17.31 15.76 11.72
CA SER A 268 -18.22 16.87 11.34
C SER A 268 -18.90 16.66 9.98
N GLU A 269 -18.42 15.74 9.16
CA GLU A 269 -18.94 15.45 7.83
C GLU A 269 -19.89 14.24 7.81
N ARG A 270 -20.07 13.59 8.97
CA ARG A 270 -20.92 12.39 9.07
C ARG A 270 -22.40 12.75 8.99
N ILE A 271 -23.12 11.98 8.18
CA ILE A 271 -24.57 12.06 8.02
C ILE A 271 -25.09 10.64 8.01
N GLU A 272 -26.09 10.35 8.85
CA GLU A 272 -26.83 9.11 8.76
C GLU A 272 -27.84 9.21 7.62
N LEU A 273 -27.82 8.22 6.74
CA LEU A 273 -28.74 8.10 5.62
C LEU A 273 -29.72 6.96 5.91
N PRO A 274 -31.00 7.08 5.46
CA PRO A 274 -31.94 5.97 5.51
C PRO A 274 -31.43 4.74 4.75
N GLY A 275 -31.95 3.57 5.08
CA GLY A 275 -31.66 2.35 4.31
C GLY A 275 -32.19 2.45 2.87
N PHE A 276 -31.58 1.72 1.93
CA PHE A 276 -31.96 1.75 0.52
C PHE A 276 -33.44 1.37 0.31
N GLU A 277 -33.90 0.31 0.96
CA GLU A 277 -35.29 -0.14 0.87
C GLU A 277 -36.28 0.93 1.38
N GLU A 278 -35.92 1.68 2.40
CA GLU A 278 -36.70 2.80 2.89
C GLU A 278 -36.74 3.93 1.87
N MET A 279 -35.61 4.22 1.22
CA MET A 279 -35.54 5.24 0.17
C MET A 279 -36.38 4.85 -1.04
N ILE A 280 -36.31 3.63 -1.50
CA ILE A 280 -37.16 3.10 -2.58
C ILE A 280 -38.63 3.23 -2.21
N ALA A 281 -39.03 2.75 -1.04
CA ALA A 281 -40.45 2.80 -0.60
C ALA A 281 -41.03 4.20 -0.56
N LYS A 282 -40.21 5.23 -0.32
CA LYS A 282 -40.68 6.63 -0.15
C LYS A 282 -40.45 7.52 -1.37
N HIS A 283 -39.44 7.26 -2.18
CA HIS A 283 -38.93 8.22 -3.15
C HIS A 283 -38.83 7.69 -4.58
N ASP A 284 -38.83 6.38 -4.81
CA ASP A 284 -38.93 5.79 -6.14
C ASP A 284 -40.29 6.13 -6.75
N LYS A 285 -40.32 7.01 -7.74
CA LYS A 285 -41.55 7.56 -8.35
C LYS A 285 -42.00 6.79 -9.58
N ASP A 286 -41.05 6.18 -10.29
CA ASP A 286 -41.32 5.48 -11.54
C ASP A 286 -41.39 3.96 -11.37
N GLY A 287 -41.00 3.44 -10.19
CA GLY A 287 -41.11 2.02 -9.83
C GLY A 287 -40.01 1.14 -10.40
N ASP A 288 -38.90 1.73 -10.83
CA ASP A 288 -37.77 1.00 -11.42
C ASP A 288 -36.85 0.31 -10.39
N LYS A 289 -37.08 0.56 -9.09
CA LYS A 289 -36.31 0.08 -7.93
C LYS A 289 -34.89 0.61 -7.88
N LYS A 290 -34.66 1.76 -8.45
CA LYS A 290 -33.45 2.55 -8.35
C LYS A 290 -33.78 3.97 -7.88
N LEU A 291 -32.79 4.81 -7.70
CA LEU A 291 -32.99 6.22 -7.35
C LEU A 291 -32.31 7.08 -8.39
N SER A 292 -33.07 7.90 -9.06
CA SER A 292 -32.56 9.01 -9.87
C SER A 292 -32.18 10.21 -9.00
N ASN A 293 -31.44 11.15 -9.55
CA ASN A 293 -31.05 12.40 -8.89
C ASN A 293 -32.27 13.20 -8.36
N ASP A 294 -33.40 13.15 -9.09
CA ASP A 294 -34.63 13.85 -8.76
C ASP A 294 -35.47 13.15 -7.69
N GLU A 295 -35.15 11.92 -7.34
CA GLU A 295 -35.81 11.11 -6.34
C GLU A 295 -35.10 11.16 -4.98
N VAL A 296 -33.82 11.53 -4.96
CA VAL A 296 -33.09 11.70 -3.70
C VAL A 296 -33.39 13.09 -3.11
N PRO A 297 -33.90 13.21 -1.87
CA PRO A 297 -34.09 14.49 -1.20
C PRO A 297 -32.80 15.32 -1.16
N LYS A 298 -32.92 16.63 -1.35
CA LYS A 298 -31.77 17.55 -1.45
C LYS A 298 -30.78 17.49 -0.28
N ASN A 299 -31.27 17.25 0.93
CA ASN A 299 -30.47 17.13 2.15
C ASN A 299 -29.62 15.84 2.18
N TRP A 300 -29.96 14.83 1.36
CA TRP A 300 -29.23 13.58 1.22
C TRP A 300 -28.56 13.40 -0.15
N LEU A 301 -28.78 14.37 -1.04
CA LEU A 301 -28.21 14.32 -2.38
C LEU A 301 -26.67 14.45 -2.31
N PRO A 302 -25.90 13.51 -2.90
CA PRO A 302 -24.45 13.64 -2.96
C PRO A 302 -24.02 14.81 -3.86
N GLY A 303 -23.05 15.59 -3.41
CA GLY A 303 -22.50 16.69 -4.20
C GLY A 303 -21.78 16.27 -5.50
N ASN A 304 -21.49 14.98 -5.64
CA ASN A 304 -20.90 14.39 -6.83
C ASN A 304 -21.58 13.04 -7.10
N TRP A 305 -22.66 13.06 -7.84
CA TRP A 305 -23.47 11.89 -8.21
C TRP A 305 -22.64 10.84 -8.95
N ASP A 306 -21.93 11.25 -9.99
CA ASP A 306 -21.15 10.35 -10.84
C ASP A 306 -20.07 9.59 -10.08
N MET A 307 -19.56 10.13 -8.98
CA MET A 307 -18.56 9.43 -8.17
C MET A 307 -19.20 8.33 -7.31
N GLN A 308 -20.44 8.47 -6.93
CA GLN A 308 -21.18 7.51 -6.10
C GLN A 308 -21.88 6.43 -6.94
N ASP A 309 -22.25 6.74 -8.17
CA ASP A 309 -22.77 5.79 -9.16
C ASP A 309 -21.62 4.88 -9.63
N LEU A 310 -21.57 3.66 -9.12
CA LEU A 310 -20.46 2.74 -9.31
C LEU A 310 -20.48 2.02 -10.67
N ASP A 311 -21.66 1.80 -11.23
CA ASP A 311 -21.84 1.15 -12.53
C ASP A 311 -22.02 2.13 -13.70
N LYS A 312 -22.15 3.44 -13.38
CA LYS A 312 -22.27 4.55 -14.34
C LYS A 312 -23.52 4.48 -15.23
N ASP A 313 -24.60 3.97 -14.70
CA ASP A 313 -25.88 3.93 -15.42
C ASP A 313 -26.75 5.18 -15.20
N GLY A 314 -26.28 6.12 -14.35
CA GLY A 314 -26.96 7.38 -14.02
C GLY A 314 -27.96 7.27 -12.87
N LEU A 315 -28.17 6.09 -12.32
CA LEU A 315 -29.09 5.77 -11.25
C LEU A 315 -28.39 5.14 -10.06
N PHE A 316 -28.94 5.25 -8.86
CA PHE A 316 -28.42 4.54 -7.70
C PHE A 316 -29.20 3.25 -7.45
N ASN A 317 -28.52 2.13 -7.55
CA ASN A 317 -28.95 0.84 -7.05
C ASN A 317 -28.56 0.65 -5.56
N GLY A 318 -28.90 -0.48 -4.96
CA GLY A 318 -28.62 -0.75 -3.55
C GLY A 318 -27.12 -0.72 -3.19
N LYS A 319 -26.23 -1.09 -4.13
CA LYS A 319 -24.77 -1.04 -3.92
C LYS A 319 -24.26 0.41 -3.91
N ASP A 320 -24.75 1.25 -4.80
CA ASP A 320 -24.37 2.68 -4.88
C ASP A 320 -24.81 3.42 -3.63
N TRP A 321 -26.06 3.19 -3.20
CA TRP A 321 -26.59 3.79 -1.97
C TRP A 321 -25.84 3.31 -0.73
N GLN A 322 -25.54 2.02 -0.63
CA GLN A 322 -24.73 1.48 0.45
C GLN A 322 -23.33 2.09 0.48
N TYR A 323 -22.69 2.21 -0.68
CA TYR A 323 -21.38 2.85 -0.82
C TYR A 323 -21.43 4.31 -0.34
N TYR A 324 -22.42 5.06 -0.81
CA TYR A 324 -22.61 6.44 -0.40
C TYR A 324 -22.87 6.56 1.11
N SER A 325 -23.76 5.74 1.66
CA SER A 325 -24.07 5.72 3.09
C SER A 325 -22.85 5.41 3.94
N LEU A 326 -22.08 4.37 3.59
CA LEU A 326 -20.85 4.01 4.29
C LEU A 326 -19.78 5.11 4.19
N ARG A 327 -19.70 5.81 3.07
CA ARG A 327 -18.81 6.97 2.92
C ARG A 327 -19.15 8.09 3.90
N ARG A 328 -20.45 8.31 4.17
CA ARG A 328 -20.94 9.34 5.10
C ARG A 328 -20.82 8.95 6.57
N THR A 329 -20.58 7.68 6.85
CA THR A 329 -20.44 7.13 8.22
C THR A 329 -19.05 6.57 8.51
N SER A 330 -18.18 6.42 7.51
CA SER A 330 -16.81 5.91 7.66
C SER A 330 -15.95 6.81 8.55
N SER A 331 -14.87 6.23 9.09
CA SER A 331 -13.97 6.93 10.01
C SER A 331 -12.54 6.92 9.51
N ASN A 332 -11.95 8.10 9.45
CA ASN A 332 -10.50 8.23 9.35
C ASN A 332 -9.88 7.81 10.68
N ALA A 333 -8.97 6.85 10.66
CA ALA A 333 -8.32 6.38 11.86
C ALA A 333 -6.95 5.72 11.59
N ALA A 334 -6.02 5.87 12.53
CA ALA A 334 -4.98 4.89 12.75
C ALA A 334 -5.49 3.91 13.80
N ILE A 335 -5.24 2.62 13.60
CA ILE A 335 -5.74 1.55 14.48
C ILE A 335 -4.65 0.53 14.80
N ALA A 336 -4.76 -0.10 15.96
CA ALA A 336 -4.07 -1.35 16.25
C ALA A 336 -5.10 -2.48 16.39
N VAL A 337 -4.81 -3.62 15.76
CA VAL A 337 -5.64 -4.81 15.79
C VAL A 337 -4.83 -5.98 16.34
N LYS A 338 -5.37 -6.70 17.33
CA LYS A 338 -4.82 -7.98 17.79
C LYS A 338 -5.15 -9.05 16.75
N LEU A 339 -4.15 -9.74 16.25
CA LEU A 339 -4.31 -10.80 15.25
C LEU A 339 -4.72 -12.14 15.87
N GLY A 340 -5.18 -13.10 15.04
CA GLY A 340 -5.58 -14.45 15.46
C GLY A 340 -7.07 -14.65 15.71
N GLY A 341 -7.91 -13.63 15.43
CA GLY A 341 -9.38 -13.73 15.53
C GLY A 341 -10.03 -14.48 14.37
N ARG A 342 -11.37 -14.68 14.45
CA ARG A 342 -12.19 -15.26 13.37
C ARG A 342 -13.54 -14.55 13.30
N GLY A 343 -14.10 -14.43 12.10
CA GLY A 343 -15.37 -13.74 11.87
C GLY A 343 -15.25 -12.21 11.93
N ASP A 344 -16.26 -11.53 12.42
CA ASP A 344 -16.20 -10.09 12.66
C ASP A 344 -15.52 -9.81 14.01
N ILE A 345 -14.32 -9.24 13.95
CA ILE A 345 -13.48 -9.00 15.13
C ILE A 345 -13.42 -7.51 15.50
N THR A 346 -14.29 -6.69 14.92
CA THR A 346 -14.26 -5.23 15.08
C THR A 346 -14.29 -4.80 16.56
N ASP A 347 -15.21 -5.35 17.33
CA ASP A 347 -15.42 -4.93 18.72
C ASP A 347 -14.54 -5.68 19.72
N THR A 348 -13.90 -6.76 19.29
CA THR A 348 -13.14 -7.66 20.19
C THR A 348 -11.64 -7.56 20.05
N HIS A 349 -11.14 -7.14 18.87
CA HIS A 349 -9.70 -7.17 18.58
C HIS A 349 -9.10 -5.80 18.23
N VAL A 350 -9.90 -4.76 17.99
CA VAL A 350 -9.36 -3.40 17.86
C VAL A 350 -8.91 -2.94 19.25
N ILE A 351 -7.59 -2.73 19.40
CA ILE A 351 -6.96 -2.40 20.68
C ILE A 351 -7.14 -0.91 20.99
N TRP A 352 -6.87 -0.06 19.97
CA TRP A 352 -7.04 1.37 20.08
C TRP A 352 -7.31 1.99 18.69
N LYS A 353 -7.86 3.22 18.72
CA LYS A 353 -8.05 4.09 17.55
C LYS A 353 -7.47 5.47 17.85
N TYR A 354 -6.85 6.07 16.84
CA TYR A 354 -6.35 7.43 16.85
C TYR A 354 -6.81 8.16 15.58
N ASP A 355 -7.46 9.31 15.70
CA ASP A 355 -8.20 9.97 14.60
C ASP A 355 -7.71 11.38 14.25
N LYS A 356 -6.52 11.79 14.74
CA LYS A 356 -6.03 13.16 14.58
C LYS A 356 -4.88 13.25 13.57
N SER A 357 -4.96 14.24 12.66
CA SER A 357 -3.86 14.59 11.75
C SER A 357 -3.29 13.42 10.94
N LEU A 358 -4.14 12.59 10.38
CA LEU A 358 -3.75 11.37 9.67
C LEU A 358 -3.18 11.64 8.27
N PRO A 359 -2.22 10.84 7.80
CA PRO A 359 -1.78 10.88 6.40
C PRO A 359 -2.82 10.34 5.45
N ASP A 360 -2.88 10.91 4.24
CA ASP A 360 -3.76 10.46 3.17
C ASP A 360 -3.18 9.21 2.46
N VAL A 361 -1.94 9.28 1.98
CA VAL A 361 -1.30 8.21 1.20
C VAL A 361 -0.22 7.46 1.98
N PRO A 362 0.71 8.13 2.70
CA PRO A 362 1.78 7.44 3.38
C PRO A 362 1.28 6.41 4.40
N GLY A 363 1.85 5.21 4.33
CA GLY A 363 1.60 4.16 5.32
C GLY A 363 2.34 4.41 6.63
N ILE A 364 1.73 3.98 7.73
CA ILE A 364 2.35 3.96 9.05
C ILE A 364 3.66 3.16 9.04
N LEU A 365 4.64 3.60 9.80
CA LEU A 365 5.90 2.90 10.01
C LEU A 365 6.06 2.56 11.49
N LEU A 366 6.40 1.32 11.79
CA LEU A 366 6.82 0.91 13.12
C LEU A 366 8.33 0.71 13.14
N TYR A 367 9.04 1.47 13.95
CA TYR A 367 10.47 1.35 14.10
C TYR A 367 10.92 1.66 15.53
N ARG A 368 11.70 0.77 16.14
CA ARG A 368 12.20 0.88 17.53
C ARG A 368 11.09 1.21 18.53
N ASP A 369 10.02 0.42 18.50
CA ASP A 369 8.84 0.56 19.37
C ASP A 369 8.16 1.94 19.32
N VAL A 370 8.24 2.61 18.18
CA VAL A 370 7.56 3.88 17.91
C VAL A 370 6.85 3.79 16.57
N LEU A 371 5.59 4.23 16.50
CA LEU A 371 4.86 4.42 15.26
C LEU A 371 5.10 5.82 14.72
N TYR A 372 5.43 5.92 13.43
CA TYR A 372 5.65 7.19 12.73
C TYR A 372 4.60 7.40 11.66
N LEU A 373 4.07 8.60 11.61
CA LEU A 373 3.11 9.09 10.63
C LEU A 373 3.62 10.42 10.06
N VAL A 374 3.57 10.59 8.76
CA VAL A 374 3.86 11.88 8.09
C VAL A 374 2.70 12.23 7.17
N ARG A 375 2.15 13.43 7.33
CA ARG A 375 1.08 13.95 6.48
C ARG A 375 1.50 15.20 5.71
N ASN A 376 0.66 15.56 4.73
CA ASN A 376 0.80 16.80 3.97
C ASN A 376 1.02 18.01 4.89
N GLY A 377 1.89 18.92 4.45
CA GLY A 377 2.38 20.04 5.24
C GLY A 377 3.53 19.69 6.17
N GLY A 378 4.17 18.51 6.00
CA GLY A 378 5.34 18.08 6.76
C GLY A 378 5.06 17.83 8.25
N ILE A 379 3.83 17.50 8.62
CA ILE A 379 3.50 17.21 10.02
C ILE A 379 3.83 15.75 10.30
N VAL A 380 4.75 15.56 11.24
CA VAL A 380 5.18 14.25 11.74
C VAL A 380 4.59 14.01 13.13
N GLN A 381 4.02 12.82 13.30
CA GLN A 381 3.52 12.33 14.58
C GLN A 381 4.21 11.03 14.93
N THR A 382 4.53 10.87 16.22
CA THR A 382 4.90 9.59 16.80
C THR A 382 3.86 9.14 17.81
N LEU A 383 3.50 7.84 17.73
CA LEU A 383 2.52 7.22 18.63
C LEU A 383 3.16 6.06 19.37
N ASP A 384 2.71 5.83 20.59
CA ASP A 384 2.98 4.62 21.35
C ASP A 384 2.23 3.42 20.73
N PRO A 385 2.90 2.37 20.28
CA PRO A 385 2.24 1.24 19.60
C PRO A 385 1.34 0.41 20.51
N ALA A 386 1.54 0.45 21.84
CA ALA A 386 0.72 -0.29 22.77
C ALA A 386 -0.64 0.36 23.02
N THR A 387 -0.68 1.71 23.03
CA THR A 387 -1.83 2.50 23.49
C THR A 387 -2.42 3.45 22.45
N GLY A 388 -1.70 3.72 21.35
CA GLY A 388 -2.07 4.74 20.37
C GLY A 388 -1.88 6.18 20.86
N LYS A 389 -1.30 6.38 22.04
CA LYS A 389 -1.09 7.71 22.60
C LYS A 389 -0.07 8.51 21.77
N LEU A 390 -0.40 9.76 21.46
CA LEU A 390 0.53 10.69 20.84
C LEU A 390 1.73 10.95 21.78
N LEU A 391 2.93 10.67 21.27
CA LEU A 391 4.19 10.92 21.96
C LEU A 391 4.71 12.31 21.60
N LYS A 392 4.87 12.57 20.29
CA LYS A 392 5.30 13.87 19.79
C LYS A 392 4.59 14.20 18.48
N GLN A 393 4.30 15.48 18.30
CA GLN A 393 3.93 16.07 17.01
C GLN A 393 4.85 17.26 16.72
N GLY A 394 5.30 17.35 15.49
CA GLY A 394 6.12 18.46 15.02
C GLY A 394 6.01 18.66 13.53
N ARG A 395 6.52 19.78 13.03
CA ARG A 395 6.57 20.10 11.61
C ARG A 395 8.01 20.02 11.12
N LEU A 396 8.22 19.37 9.98
CA LEU A 396 9.50 19.37 9.30
C LEU A 396 9.76 20.76 8.70
N PRO A 397 10.93 21.35 8.90
CA PRO A 397 11.28 22.64 8.29
C PRO A 397 11.33 22.50 6.76
N HIS A 398 10.96 23.56 6.06
CA HIS A 398 11.00 23.65 4.58
C HIS A 398 10.23 22.54 3.83
N ALA A 399 9.29 21.88 4.50
CA ALA A 399 8.57 20.71 3.98
C ALA A 399 7.04 20.93 3.98
N LEU A 400 6.59 22.14 3.62
CA LEU A 400 5.17 22.50 3.45
C LEU A 400 4.60 21.90 2.16
N ASP A 401 4.69 20.61 2.01
CA ASP A 401 4.44 19.92 0.76
C ASP A 401 3.52 18.72 0.96
N GLU A 402 3.15 18.05 -0.13
CA GLU A 402 2.41 16.80 -0.13
C GLU A 402 3.37 15.62 0.08
N TYR A 403 2.87 14.58 0.74
CA TYR A 403 3.60 13.34 0.96
C TYR A 403 2.84 12.15 0.35
N TYR A 404 3.49 11.44 -0.57
CA TYR A 404 3.01 10.20 -1.18
C TYR A 404 3.89 9.01 -0.82
N ALA A 405 5.20 9.22 -0.78
CA ALA A 405 6.15 8.22 -0.31
C ALA A 405 5.92 7.91 1.17
N SER A 406 5.85 6.63 1.52
CA SER A 406 5.80 6.21 2.92
C SER A 406 7.17 6.39 3.57
N PRO A 407 7.23 6.69 4.89
CA PRO A 407 8.49 6.70 5.61
C PRO A 407 9.13 5.31 5.59
N VAL A 408 10.47 5.30 5.57
CA VAL A 408 11.30 4.10 5.71
C VAL A 408 12.37 4.32 6.76
N ALA A 409 12.87 3.25 7.39
CA ALA A 409 13.82 3.37 8.50
C ALA A 409 14.92 2.30 8.48
N GLY A 410 16.06 2.69 9.02
CA GLY A 410 17.21 1.84 9.29
C GLY A 410 18.31 2.61 9.99
N ASP A 411 19.28 1.93 10.60
CA ASP A 411 20.44 2.52 11.26
C ASP A 411 20.09 3.67 12.23
N GLY A 412 18.97 3.53 12.98
CA GLY A 412 18.52 4.56 13.91
C GLY A 412 17.96 5.83 13.26
N LYS A 413 17.68 5.81 11.98
CA LYS A 413 17.19 6.94 11.18
C LYS A 413 15.83 6.63 10.58
N VAL A 414 15.00 7.67 10.40
CA VAL A 414 13.72 7.60 9.65
C VAL A 414 13.80 8.62 8.52
N TYR A 415 13.55 8.15 7.30
CA TYR A 415 13.60 8.95 6.09
C TYR A 415 12.20 9.27 5.62
N MET A 416 11.94 10.54 5.39
CA MET A 416 10.67 11.07 4.88
C MET A 416 10.98 11.97 3.69
N ILE A 417 10.35 11.69 2.54
CA ILE A 417 10.57 12.43 1.30
C ILE A 417 9.23 13.00 0.84
N SER A 418 9.19 14.31 0.64
CA SER A 418 8.02 14.99 0.10
C SER A 418 7.90 14.82 -1.41
N ARG A 419 6.74 15.17 -1.95
CA ARG A 419 6.51 15.15 -3.40
C ARG A 419 7.51 15.98 -4.17
N ASN A 420 7.87 17.18 -3.69
CA ASN A 420 8.81 18.06 -4.39
C ASN A 420 10.28 17.64 -4.22
N GLY A 421 10.53 16.52 -3.50
CA GLY A 421 11.87 15.98 -3.32
C GLY A 421 12.62 16.51 -2.10
N SER A 422 11.93 17.20 -1.17
CA SER A 422 12.53 17.55 0.12
C SER A 422 12.72 16.29 0.96
N VAL A 423 13.94 16.02 1.36
CA VAL A 423 14.33 14.88 2.19
C VAL A 423 14.51 15.33 3.62
N SER A 424 13.81 14.70 4.55
CA SER A 424 14.01 14.89 6.00
C SER A 424 14.44 13.58 6.61
N VAL A 425 15.60 13.58 7.27
CA VAL A 425 16.15 12.44 7.99
C VAL A 425 16.04 12.71 9.47
N LEU A 426 15.32 11.84 10.19
CA LEU A 426 15.10 11.96 11.62
C LEU A 426 15.98 10.95 12.36
N LYS A 427 16.52 11.36 13.51
CA LYS A 427 17.00 10.43 14.52
C LYS A 427 15.78 9.74 15.14
N ALA A 428 15.73 8.42 15.05
CA ALA A 428 14.59 7.65 15.51
C ALA A 428 14.42 7.72 17.04
N GLY A 429 13.17 7.77 17.48
CA GLY A 429 12.76 7.80 18.89
C GLY A 429 11.41 8.47 19.08
N ALA A 430 10.83 8.30 20.25
CA ALA A 430 9.56 8.94 20.63
C ALA A 430 9.64 10.47 20.46
N GLU A 431 10.73 11.07 20.94
CA GLU A 431 11.06 12.48 20.87
C GLU A 431 12.01 12.81 19.69
N TRP A 432 11.70 12.25 18.52
CA TRP A 432 12.52 12.40 17.33
C TRP A 432 13.09 13.79 17.12
N THR A 433 14.29 13.88 16.55
CA THR A 433 14.94 15.14 16.15
C THR A 433 15.39 15.03 14.69
N ILE A 434 15.57 16.17 14.04
CA ILE A 434 16.07 16.23 12.67
C ILE A 434 17.58 15.97 12.71
N ALA A 435 18.01 14.95 11.98
CA ALA A 435 19.42 14.62 11.81
C ALA A 435 20.02 15.35 10.60
N ALA A 436 19.28 15.41 9.49
CA ALA A 436 19.68 16.11 8.27
C ALA A 436 18.46 16.49 7.42
N GLN A 437 18.68 17.42 6.49
CA GLN A 437 17.74 17.79 5.44
C GLN A 437 18.46 17.90 4.10
N GLY A 438 17.76 17.63 3.02
CA GLY A 438 18.27 17.74 1.66
C GLY A 438 17.14 17.94 0.65
N GLU A 439 17.53 18.19 -0.59
CA GLU A 439 16.60 18.43 -1.71
C GLU A 439 17.08 17.64 -2.92
N LEU A 440 16.18 16.92 -3.58
CA LEU A 440 16.51 16.16 -4.81
C LEU A 440 16.26 16.97 -6.07
N GLY A 441 15.44 18.02 -6.00
CA GLY A 441 15.11 18.88 -7.13
C GLY A 441 14.21 18.24 -8.19
N GLU A 442 13.63 17.08 -7.89
CA GLU A 442 12.72 16.34 -8.77
C GLU A 442 11.56 15.77 -7.92
N GLU A 443 10.38 15.57 -8.53
CA GLU A 443 9.24 14.98 -7.84
C GLU A 443 9.51 13.53 -7.41
N VAL A 444 9.05 13.19 -6.19
CA VAL A 444 9.14 11.86 -5.59
C VAL A 444 7.75 11.37 -5.15
N PHE A 445 7.29 10.31 -5.77
CA PHE A 445 6.06 9.59 -5.37
C PHE A 445 6.37 8.22 -4.77
N ALA A 446 7.47 7.61 -5.22
CA ALA A 446 7.87 6.26 -4.86
C ALA A 446 8.44 6.20 -3.44
N THR A 447 8.04 5.21 -2.67
CA THR A 447 8.67 4.90 -1.38
C THR A 447 10.10 4.38 -1.65
N PRO A 448 11.12 4.89 -0.94
CA PRO A 448 12.49 4.41 -1.07
C PRO A 448 12.65 2.94 -0.73
N ALA A 449 13.68 2.30 -1.26
CA ALA A 449 14.15 1.00 -0.82
C ALA A 449 15.44 1.15 0.01
N ILE A 450 15.63 0.28 0.99
CA ILE A 450 16.82 0.25 1.85
C ILE A 450 17.36 -1.18 1.92
N ALA A 451 18.68 -1.35 1.71
CA ALA A 451 19.36 -2.63 1.96
C ALA A 451 20.89 -2.44 1.98
N ASP A 452 21.62 -3.19 2.78
CA ASP A 452 23.11 -3.20 2.86
C ASP A 452 23.75 -1.81 2.99
N GLY A 453 23.14 -0.91 3.76
CA GLY A 453 23.67 0.44 3.92
C GLY A 453 23.38 1.40 2.75
N HIS A 454 22.60 0.98 1.75
CA HIS A 454 22.17 1.79 0.62
C HIS A 454 20.72 2.23 0.73
N ILE A 455 20.41 3.38 0.15
CA ILE A 455 19.05 3.88 -0.04
C ILE A 455 18.84 4.18 -1.53
N TRP A 456 17.86 3.53 -2.15
CA TRP A 456 17.46 3.81 -3.51
C TRP A 456 16.22 4.70 -3.54
N VAL A 457 16.35 5.87 -4.16
CA VAL A 457 15.26 6.83 -4.31
C VAL A 457 14.94 7.00 -5.79
N ARG A 458 13.69 6.73 -6.14
CA ARG A 458 13.16 7.01 -7.46
C ARG A 458 12.53 8.40 -7.48
N THR A 459 13.01 9.25 -8.36
CA THR A 459 12.38 10.53 -8.73
C THR A 459 11.56 10.39 -10.01
N ALA A 460 10.99 11.46 -10.51
CA ALA A 460 10.20 11.47 -11.74
C ALA A 460 10.97 10.89 -12.96
N THR A 461 12.27 11.18 -13.07
CA THR A 461 13.09 10.81 -14.24
C THR A 461 14.34 10.02 -13.93
N SER A 462 14.63 9.77 -12.65
CA SER A 462 15.89 9.16 -12.22
C SER A 462 15.72 8.14 -11.10
N LEU A 463 16.65 7.20 -11.04
CA LEU A 463 16.90 6.38 -9.86
C LEU A 463 18.26 6.74 -9.28
N TYR A 464 18.30 7.08 -8.00
CA TYR A 464 19.51 7.34 -7.25
C TYR A 464 19.82 6.17 -6.33
N ASP A 465 21.10 5.90 -6.15
CA ASP A 465 21.67 5.07 -5.08
C ASP A 465 22.51 5.95 -4.16
N PHE A 466 22.15 6.00 -2.89
CA PHE A 466 22.85 6.72 -1.84
C PHE A 466 23.48 5.73 -0.87
N ALA A 467 24.76 5.93 -0.56
CA ALA A 467 25.48 5.16 0.45
C ALA A 467 26.42 6.07 1.23
N ALA A 468 26.69 5.75 2.49
CA ALA A 468 27.68 6.47 3.26
C ALA A 468 29.07 6.29 2.62
N MET A 469 29.76 7.41 2.30
CA MET A 469 31.11 7.44 1.74
C MET A 469 32.14 7.54 2.84
#